data_1c63fed0e1ab5010e72e57f282c4a8e2
#
_entry.id   1c63fed0e1ab5010e72e57f282c4a8e2
#
_cell.length_a   1.000
_cell.length_b   1.000
_cell.length_c   1.000
_cell.angle_alpha   90.00
_cell.angle_beta   90.00
_cell.angle_gamma   90.00
#
_symmetry.space_group_name_H-M   'P 1'
#
loop_
_entity.id
_entity.type
_entity.pdbx_description
1 polymer ?
#
loop_
_entity_poly.entity_id
_entity_poly.type
_entity_poly.pdbx_seq_one_letter_code
_entity_poly.pdbx_strand_id
1 'polypeptide(L)'
;MEIGDALVTAGFDIVEQANNHVFDKGITGITDTIRYWEISHPEVALLGIHDSAESAGEITTISCKDVTFSLLNYTTTVNNEPYDELPDYAVDLLRTDQVISDVKKAKEISDMTIAFLHTGAEYSTEPDTEEKTFLQLLLHQGVDIAICAHSHTLQNFETLTDDSGHQMLVYYSLGNFISTQKDPVWLLGGMADITIVRDPVSDALSIRNADLVPLVTHYNLSLIHISEPTRHSL
;
A
#
# COMPACT_ATOMS: atom_id res chain seq x y z
N MET A 1 -17.95 17.58 1.22
CA MET A 1 -17.40 16.27 0.76
C MET A 1 -16.06 16.11 1.48
N GLU A 2 -15.97 15.09 2.30
CA GLU A 2 -14.71 14.73 2.95
C GLU A 2 -13.76 14.09 1.93
N ILE A 3 -12.45 14.03 2.21
CA ILE A 3 -11.47 13.41 1.30
C ILE A 3 -11.82 11.93 1.07
N GLY A 4 -12.25 11.23 2.12
CA GLY A 4 -12.69 9.83 2.00
C GLY A 4 -13.86 9.65 1.05
N ASP A 5 -14.89 10.52 1.11
CA ASP A 5 -16.01 10.47 0.16
C ASP A 5 -15.55 10.64 -1.30
N ALA A 6 -14.51 11.46 -1.52
CA ALA A 6 -13.94 11.66 -2.84
C ALA A 6 -13.21 10.41 -3.34
N LEU A 7 -12.46 9.72 -2.48
CA LEU A 7 -11.81 8.45 -2.81
C LEU A 7 -12.82 7.37 -3.17
N VAL A 8 -13.88 7.19 -2.37
CA VAL A 8 -14.95 6.23 -2.67
C VAL A 8 -15.66 6.58 -3.98
N THR A 9 -15.94 7.86 -4.21
CA THR A 9 -16.53 8.31 -5.48
C THR A 9 -15.61 8.03 -6.68
N ALA A 10 -14.30 8.06 -6.49
CA ALA A 10 -13.31 7.72 -7.51
C ALA A 10 -13.11 6.20 -7.70
N GLY A 11 -13.73 5.37 -6.84
CA GLY A 11 -13.74 3.91 -6.96
C GLY A 11 -12.60 3.21 -6.19
N PHE A 12 -12.12 3.81 -5.11
CA PHE A 12 -11.16 3.15 -4.22
C PHE A 12 -11.89 2.21 -3.27
N ASP A 13 -11.50 0.93 -3.26
CA ASP A 13 -12.03 -0.12 -2.38
C ASP A 13 -11.10 -0.40 -1.20
N ILE A 14 -9.85 0.07 -1.25
CA ILE A 14 -8.82 -0.15 -0.23
C ILE A 14 -8.14 1.18 0.09
N VAL A 15 -7.92 1.44 1.38
CA VAL A 15 -7.21 2.63 1.86
C VAL A 15 -6.14 2.22 2.86
N GLU A 16 -4.91 2.60 2.57
CA GLU A 16 -3.72 2.35 3.38
C GLU A 16 -3.48 3.53 4.31
N GLN A 17 -3.26 3.25 5.60
CA GLN A 17 -3.04 4.28 6.62
C GLN A 17 -1.72 4.15 7.37
N ALA A 18 -1.02 3.01 7.29
CA ALA A 18 0.33 2.91 7.84
C ALA A 18 1.31 3.74 6.99
N ASN A 19 1.54 4.99 7.42
CA ASN A 19 2.47 5.92 6.80
C ASN A 19 3.11 6.83 7.86
N ASN A 20 4.10 7.62 7.48
CA ASN A 20 4.83 8.49 8.42
C ASN A 20 3.99 9.59 9.05
N HIS A 21 2.85 9.98 8.46
CA HIS A 21 1.93 11.01 8.97
C HIS A 21 0.77 10.48 9.81
N VAL A 22 0.66 9.17 9.96
CA VAL A 22 -0.48 8.51 10.61
C VAL A 22 -0.71 9.00 12.05
N PHE A 23 0.33 9.43 12.75
CA PHE A 23 0.29 9.88 14.13
C PHE A 23 0.37 11.41 14.31
N ASP A 24 0.27 12.20 13.25
CA ASP A 24 0.33 13.68 13.28
C ASP A 24 -0.72 14.34 14.19
N LYS A 25 -1.81 13.64 14.45
CA LYS A 25 -2.91 14.05 15.36
C LYS A 25 -3.04 13.15 16.59
N GLY A 26 -1.98 12.38 16.88
CA GLY A 26 -1.97 11.44 18.00
C GLY A 26 -3.01 10.31 17.87
N ILE A 27 -3.21 9.58 18.94
CA ILE A 27 -4.15 8.43 18.96
C ILE A 27 -5.59 8.85 18.62
N THR A 28 -6.00 10.07 18.97
CA THR A 28 -7.33 10.59 18.61
C THR A 28 -7.50 10.67 17.10
N GLY A 29 -6.46 11.08 16.35
CA GLY A 29 -6.50 11.11 14.91
C GLY A 29 -6.69 9.72 14.28
N ILE A 30 -6.01 8.71 14.84
CA ILE A 30 -6.15 7.30 14.42
C ILE A 30 -7.58 6.82 14.68
N THR A 31 -8.07 6.96 15.91
CA THR A 31 -9.42 6.49 16.29
C THR A 31 -10.54 7.19 15.53
N ASP A 32 -10.41 8.50 15.27
CA ASP A 32 -11.38 9.25 14.48
C ASP A 32 -11.34 8.81 13.00
N THR A 33 -10.17 8.47 12.45
CA THR A 33 -10.02 7.94 11.09
C THR A 33 -10.69 6.57 10.96
N ILE A 34 -10.42 5.65 11.89
CA ILE A 34 -11.06 4.32 11.91
C ILE A 34 -12.58 4.50 11.95
N ARG A 35 -13.07 5.28 12.92
CA ARG A 35 -14.51 5.52 13.08
C ARG A 35 -15.17 6.15 11.85
N TYR A 36 -14.47 7.06 11.16
CA TYR A 36 -14.98 7.64 9.92
C TYR A 36 -15.21 6.58 8.86
N TRP A 37 -14.23 5.72 8.59
CA TRP A 37 -14.34 4.66 7.59
C TRP A 37 -15.41 3.64 7.97
N GLU A 38 -15.44 3.16 9.20
CA GLU A 38 -16.43 2.19 9.69
C GLU A 38 -17.89 2.68 9.58
N ILE A 39 -18.12 3.97 9.85
CA ILE A 39 -19.48 4.54 9.84
C ILE A 39 -19.90 5.00 8.45
N SER A 40 -19.01 5.66 7.73
CA SER A 40 -19.36 6.32 6.47
C SER A 40 -19.16 5.43 5.25
N HIS A 41 -18.16 4.52 5.29
CA HIS A 41 -17.75 3.70 4.16
C HIS A 41 -17.30 2.30 4.62
N PRO A 42 -18.20 1.52 5.26
CA PRO A 42 -17.85 0.19 5.78
C PRO A 42 -17.51 -0.84 4.69
N GLU A 43 -17.75 -0.52 3.42
CA GLU A 43 -17.36 -1.30 2.25
C GLU A 43 -15.89 -1.18 1.88
N VAL A 44 -15.19 -0.16 2.39
CA VAL A 44 -13.78 0.09 2.10
C VAL A 44 -12.89 -0.68 3.08
N ALA A 45 -11.91 -1.41 2.58
CA ALA A 45 -10.90 -2.05 3.40
C ALA A 45 -9.91 -1.01 3.92
N LEU A 46 -9.92 -0.77 5.23
CA LEU A 46 -8.97 0.11 5.92
C LEU A 46 -7.80 -0.72 6.43
N LEU A 47 -6.57 -0.32 6.12
CA LEU A 47 -5.36 -1.07 6.43
C LEU A 47 -4.39 -0.27 7.29
N GLY A 48 -3.62 -0.97 8.14
CA GLY A 48 -2.42 -0.47 8.78
C GLY A 48 -2.63 0.35 10.05
N ILE A 49 -3.88 0.56 10.49
CA ILE A 49 -4.21 1.22 11.77
C ILE A 49 -5.28 0.45 12.53
N HIS A 50 -5.20 0.49 13.86
CA HIS A 50 -6.05 -0.31 14.75
C HIS A 50 -6.46 0.47 15.99
N ASP A 51 -7.64 0.17 16.51
CA ASP A 51 -8.18 0.72 17.75
C ASP A 51 -7.92 -0.16 18.98
N SER A 52 -7.49 -1.40 18.75
CA SER A 52 -7.24 -2.41 19.78
C SER A 52 -6.17 -3.42 19.36
N ALA A 53 -5.60 -4.12 20.35
CA ALA A 53 -4.67 -5.22 20.09
C ALA A 53 -5.35 -6.44 19.44
N GLU A 54 -6.67 -6.56 19.58
CA GLU A 54 -7.46 -7.62 18.94
C GLU A 54 -7.54 -7.35 17.43
N SER A 55 -7.95 -6.14 17.03
CA SER A 55 -8.04 -5.75 15.61
C SER A 55 -6.67 -5.77 14.90
N ALA A 56 -5.58 -5.40 15.60
CA ALA A 56 -4.22 -5.51 15.07
C ALA A 56 -3.74 -6.95 14.84
N GLY A 57 -4.39 -7.93 15.45
CA GLY A 57 -4.09 -9.36 15.24
C GLY A 57 -4.79 -9.98 14.05
N GLU A 58 -5.73 -9.28 13.43
CA GLU A 58 -6.53 -9.75 12.31
C GLU A 58 -5.86 -9.42 10.98
N ILE A 59 -6.03 -10.30 10.00
CA ILE A 59 -5.57 -10.07 8.62
C ILE A 59 -6.77 -9.71 7.76
N THR A 60 -6.74 -8.53 7.17
CA THR A 60 -7.78 -8.08 6.25
C THR A 60 -7.73 -8.89 4.96
N THR A 61 -8.88 -9.39 4.51
CA THR A 61 -9.01 -10.09 3.24
C THR A 61 -10.07 -9.46 2.34
N ILE A 62 -9.82 -9.52 1.04
CA ILE A 62 -10.82 -9.19 0.02
C ILE A 62 -10.95 -10.34 -0.96
N SER A 63 -12.11 -10.45 -1.58
CA SER A 63 -12.33 -11.42 -2.66
C SER A 63 -12.69 -10.72 -3.96
N CYS A 64 -11.97 -11.07 -5.01
CA CYS A 64 -12.28 -10.62 -6.36
C CYS A 64 -12.52 -11.83 -7.25
N LYS A 65 -13.75 -11.98 -7.73
CA LYS A 65 -14.20 -13.19 -8.43
C LYS A 65 -14.02 -14.44 -7.54
N ASP A 66 -13.14 -15.33 -7.94
CA ASP A 66 -12.83 -16.61 -7.27
C ASP A 66 -11.45 -16.61 -6.60
N VAL A 67 -10.84 -15.43 -6.40
CA VAL A 67 -9.54 -15.28 -5.75
C VAL A 67 -9.70 -14.47 -4.46
N THR A 68 -9.17 -15.01 -3.37
CA THR A 68 -9.08 -14.30 -2.08
C THR A 68 -7.68 -13.75 -1.87
N PHE A 69 -7.59 -12.48 -1.54
CA PHE A 69 -6.34 -11.78 -1.25
C PHE A 69 -6.27 -11.43 0.22
N SER A 70 -5.14 -11.69 0.87
CA SER A 70 -4.79 -11.07 2.14
C SER A 70 -4.04 -9.77 1.86
N LEU A 71 -4.38 -8.74 2.62
CA LEU A 71 -3.83 -7.39 2.48
C LEU A 71 -3.05 -7.04 3.74
N LEU A 72 -1.80 -6.66 3.58
CA LEU A 72 -0.90 -6.21 4.63
C LEU A 72 -0.45 -4.78 4.33
N ASN A 73 -0.37 -3.92 5.35
CA ASN A 73 0.12 -2.55 5.17
C ASN A 73 1.05 -2.18 6.31
N TYR A 74 2.27 -1.73 6.01
CA TYR A 74 3.28 -1.39 7.02
C TYR A 74 3.97 -0.06 6.70
N THR A 75 4.44 0.62 7.75
CA THR A 75 5.36 1.76 7.63
C THR A 75 6.65 1.52 8.40
N THR A 76 7.78 2.00 7.90
CA THR A 76 9.07 1.94 8.62
C THR A 76 9.12 2.93 9.77
N THR A 77 8.40 4.04 9.68
CA THR A 77 8.48 5.13 10.65
C THR A 77 7.17 5.90 10.74
N VAL A 78 6.96 6.60 11.83
CA VAL A 78 5.97 7.66 11.98
C VAL A 78 6.67 8.94 12.40
N ASN A 79 6.15 10.10 11.98
CA ASN A 79 6.64 11.38 12.44
C ASN A 79 6.36 11.57 13.94
N ASN A 80 6.98 12.59 14.55
CA ASN A 80 6.76 12.95 15.97
C ASN A 80 7.29 11.93 16.99
N GLU A 81 8.51 11.41 16.77
CA GLU A 81 9.24 10.67 17.80
C GLU A 81 9.55 11.56 19.04
N PRO A 82 9.59 11.02 20.26
CA PRO A 82 9.49 9.60 20.61
C PRO A 82 8.05 9.08 20.62
N TYR A 83 7.87 7.79 20.35
CA TYR A 83 6.57 7.11 20.22
C TYR A 83 5.94 6.75 21.59
N ASP A 84 6.32 7.39 22.68
CA ASP A 84 5.88 7.06 24.04
C ASP A 84 4.35 7.08 24.21
N GLU A 85 3.63 7.81 23.35
CA GLU A 85 2.18 7.89 23.35
C GLU A 85 1.51 7.03 22.26
N LEU A 86 2.29 6.37 21.39
CA LEU A 86 1.78 5.48 20.36
C LEU A 86 1.62 4.07 20.94
N PRO A 87 0.39 3.55 21.11
CA PRO A 87 0.19 2.17 21.52
C PRO A 87 0.80 1.20 20.50
N ASP A 88 1.42 0.12 20.97
CA ASP A 88 2.10 -0.86 20.11
C ASP A 88 1.21 -1.50 19.04
N TYR A 89 -0.10 -1.50 19.28
CA TYR A 89 -1.09 -2.05 18.35
C TYR A 89 -1.63 -1.05 17.33
N ALA A 90 -1.46 0.27 17.56
CA ALA A 90 -2.24 1.27 16.86
C ALA A 90 -1.84 1.48 15.38
N VAL A 91 -0.61 1.14 15.04
CA VAL A 91 -0.06 1.26 13.66
C VAL A 91 0.82 0.05 13.35
N ASP A 92 0.64 -0.51 12.18
CA ASP A 92 1.49 -1.60 11.69
C ASP A 92 2.87 -1.08 11.28
N LEU A 93 3.80 -1.16 12.22
CA LEU A 93 5.20 -0.85 11.95
C LEU A 93 5.88 -2.05 11.28
N LEU A 94 6.78 -1.75 10.34
CA LEU A 94 7.56 -2.75 9.60
C LEU A 94 8.62 -3.41 10.52
N ARG A 95 8.16 -4.34 11.35
CA ARG A 95 8.97 -5.12 12.30
C ARG A 95 9.08 -6.56 11.80
N THR A 96 10.30 -7.07 11.70
CA THR A 96 10.58 -8.40 11.13
C THR A 96 9.71 -9.53 11.71
N ASP A 97 9.61 -9.63 13.03
CA ASP A 97 8.87 -10.71 13.70
C ASP A 97 7.35 -10.60 13.43
N GLN A 98 6.83 -9.36 13.44
CA GLN A 98 5.42 -9.10 13.13
C GLN A 98 5.10 -9.49 11.68
N VAL A 99 5.92 -9.02 10.73
CA VAL A 99 5.75 -9.32 9.29
C VAL A 99 5.77 -10.84 9.05
N ILE A 100 6.71 -11.57 9.64
CA ILE A 100 6.77 -13.04 9.50
C ILE A 100 5.49 -13.71 10.03
N SER A 101 5.01 -13.25 11.20
CA SER A 101 3.79 -13.78 11.80
C SER A 101 2.57 -13.52 10.92
N ASP A 102 2.45 -12.29 10.41
CA ASP A 102 1.28 -11.87 9.64
C ASP A 102 1.26 -12.51 8.25
N VAL A 103 2.40 -12.58 7.54
CA VAL A 103 2.47 -13.29 6.26
C VAL A 103 2.11 -14.76 6.42
N LYS A 104 2.56 -15.39 7.52
CA LYS A 104 2.18 -16.79 7.79
C LYS A 104 0.67 -16.93 7.94
N LYS A 105 0.01 -16.07 8.74
CA LYS A 105 -1.46 -16.08 8.90
C LYS A 105 -2.16 -15.80 7.56
N ALA A 106 -1.68 -14.79 6.81
CA ALA A 106 -2.22 -14.41 5.51
C ALA A 106 -2.27 -15.59 4.54
N LYS A 107 -1.19 -16.35 4.44
CA LYS A 107 -1.09 -17.54 3.57
C LYS A 107 -1.99 -18.72 3.99
N GLU A 108 -2.44 -18.76 5.25
CA GLU A 108 -3.37 -19.80 5.72
C GLU A 108 -4.83 -19.51 5.32
N ILE A 109 -5.15 -18.24 4.98
CA ILE A 109 -6.52 -17.78 4.76
C ILE A 109 -6.80 -17.19 3.39
N SER A 110 -5.80 -17.09 2.53
CA SER A 110 -5.94 -16.49 1.20
C SER A 110 -5.17 -17.24 0.12
N ASP A 111 -5.55 -16.99 -1.12
CA ASP A 111 -4.90 -17.52 -2.31
C ASP A 111 -3.61 -16.76 -2.67
N MET A 112 -3.60 -15.44 -2.43
CA MET A 112 -2.46 -14.55 -2.69
C MET A 112 -2.34 -13.51 -1.59
N THR A 113 -1.12 -13.04 -1.33
CA THR A 113 -0.81 -12.01 -0.33
C THR A 113 -0.26 -10.76 -1.02
N ILE A 114 -0.86 -9.62 -0.72
CA ILE A 114 -0.41 -8.30 -1.18
C ILE A 114 0.09 -7.51 0.02
N ALA A 115 1.32 -7.00 -0.03
CA ALA A 115 1.89 -6.13 0.98
C ALA A 115 2.07 -4.71 0.44
N PHE A 116 1.54 -3.74 1.15
CA PHE A 116 1.73 -2.31 0.91
C PHE A 116 2.71 -1.76 1.92
N LEU A 117 3.76 -1.10 1.44
CA LEU A 117 4.85 -0.62 2.29
C LEU A 117 5.03 0.89 2.13
N HIS A 118 5.00 1.59 3.25
CA HIS A 118 5.38 3.00 3.29
C HIS A 118 6.82 3.11 3.81
N THR A 119 7.79 3.08 2.89
CA THR A 119 9.22 2.89 3.18
C THR A 119 10.10 3.53 2.12
N GLY A 120 11.40 3.60 2.39
CA GLY A 120 12.41 4.16 1.49
C GLY A 120 12.77 5.61 1.79
N ALA A 121 13.69 6.16 1.03
CA ALA A 121 14.15 7.54 1.19
C ALA A 121 13.26 8.51 0.40
N GLU A 122 12.78 9.57 1.07
CA GLU A 122 12.05 10.65 0.39
C GLU A 122 12.89 11.25 -0.76
N TYR A 123 12.21 11.51 -1.87
CA TYR A 123 12.76 12.16 -3.07
C TYR A 123 13.84 11.35 -3.80
N SER A 124 14.05 10.09 -3.42
CA SER A 124 14.93 9.17 -4.15
C SER A 124 14.21 8.58 -5.36
N THR A 125 14.92 8.48 -6.49
CA THR A 125 14.44 7.80 -7.69
C THR A 125 14.78 6.32 -7.73
N GLU A 126 15.51 5.84 -6.71
CA GLU A 126 15.95 4.46 -6.57
C GLU A 126 15.65 3.95 -5.16
N PRO A 127 15.25 2.67 -5.01
CA PRO A 127 15.01 2.07 -3.70
C PRO A 127 16.30 1.99 -2.90
N ASP A 128 16.23 2.24 -1.60
CA ASP A 128 17.37 2.15 -0.71
C ASP A 128 17.67 0.71 -0.23
N THR A 129 18.70 0.57 0.59
CA THR A 129 19.16 -0.76 1.07
C THR A 129 18.18 -1.36 2.09
N GLU A 130 17.58 -0.53 2.92
CA GLU A 130 16.64 -0.98 3.95
C GLU A 130 15.35 -1.50 3.30
N GLU A 131 14.79 -0.74 2.38
CA GLU A 131 13.64 -1.15 1.57
C GLU A 131 13.90 -2.47 0.84
N LYS A 132 15.03 -2.60 0.15
CA LYS A 132 15.41 -3.86 -0.52
C LYS A 132 15.52 -5.03 0.45
N THR A 133 16.03 -4.79 1.65
CA THR A 133 16.16 -5.83 2.69
C THR A 133 14.78 -6.34 3.14
N PHE A 134 13.84 -5.44 3.39
CA PHE A 134 12.47 -5.84 3.73
C PHE A 134 11.74 -6.52 2.58
N LEU A 135 11.93 -6.08 1.35
CA LEU A 135 11.36 -6.74 0.17
C LEU A 135 11.92 -8.17 0.00
N GLN A 136 13.20 -8.40 0.28
CA GLN A 136 13.77 -9.75 0.30
C GLN A 136 13.16 -10.61 1.42
N LEU A 137 12.89 -10.04 2.60
CA LEU A 137 12.19 -10.74 3.67
C LEU A 137 10.79 -11.16 3.20
N LEU A 138 9.99 -10.25 2.63
CA LEU A 138 8.64 -10.54 2.13
C LEU A 138 8.66 -11.64 1.05
N LEU A 139 9.59 -11.56 0.11
CA LEU A 139 9.78 -12.58 -0.92
C LEU A 139 10.02 -13.97 -0.30
N HIS A 140 10.95 -14.07 0.66
CA HIS A 140 11.27 -15.35 1.33
C HIS A 140 10.13 -15.87 2.21
N GLN A 141 9.25 -14.99 2.71
CA GLN A 141 8.04 -15.40 3.43
C GLN A 141 6.90 -15.81 2.47
N GLY A 142 7.02 -15.53 1.17
CA GLY A 142 6.08 -15.95 0.14
C GLY A 142 4.94 -14.96 -0.10
N VAL A 143 5.22 -13.67 0.02
CA VAL A 143 4.35 -12.61 -0.48
C VAL A 143 4.38 -12.60 -2.01
N ASP A 144 3.24 -12.37 -2.65
CA ASP A 144 3.10 -12.44 -4.11
C ASP A 144 3.26 -11.08 -4.79
N ILE A 145 2.80 -10.02 -4.12
CA ILE A 145 2.85 -8.65 -4.65
C ILE A 145 3.26 -7.70 -3.53
N ALA A 146 4.23 -6.83 -3.78
CA ALA A 146 4.62 -5.73 -2.91
C ALA A 146 4.49 -4.40 -3.66
N ILE A 147 3.80 -3.44 -3.06
CA ILE A 147 3.63 -2.09 -3.60
C ILE A 147 4.14 -1.10 -2.55
N CYS A 148 5.18 -0.34 -2.90
CA CYS A 148 5.79 0.60 -1.99
C CYS A 148 5.42 2.04 -2.34
N ALA A 149 5.52 2.90 -1.34
CA ALA A 149 5.30 4.34 -1.40
C ALA A 149 6.21 5.03 -0.39
N HIS A 150 6.21 6.33 -0.32
CA HIS A 150 6.95 7.25 0.55
C HIS A 150 7.95 8.14 -0.19
N SER A 151 8.63 7.65 -1.21
CA SER A 151 9.68 8.44 -1.88
C SER A 151 9.16 9.69 -2.61
N HIS A 152 7.85 9.81 -2.84
CA HIS A 152 7.22 10.86 -3.65
C HIS A 152 7.68 10.91 -5.12
N THR A 153 8.50 9.95 -5.53
CA THR A 153 9.01 9.81 -6.90
C THR A 153 8.58 8.48 -7.48
N LEU A 154 8.27 8.47 -8.76
CA LEU A 154 8.04 7.23 -9.47
C LEU A 154 9.35 6.45 -9.55
N GLN A 155 9.32 5.17 -9.15
CA GLN A 155 10.47 4.27 -9.26
C GLN A 155 10.12 3.06 -10.13
N ASN A 156 11.09 2.20 -10.37
CA ASN A 156 10.95 1.00 -11.19
C ASN A 156 10.01 -0.04 -10.56
N PHE A 157 9.63 -1.03 -11.35
CA PHE A 157 8.99 -2.26 -10.90
C PHE A 157 9.63 -3.46 -11.56
N GLU A 158 9.64 -4.59 -10.88
CA GLU A 158 10.22 -5.85 -11.38
C GLU A 158 9.62 -7.06 -10.68
N THR A 159 9.93 -8.25 -11.18
CA THR A 159 9.62 -9.51 -10.50
C THR A 159 10.89 -10.06 -9.87
N LEU A 160 10.89 -10.20 -8.55
CA LEU A 160 11.94 -10.87 -7.80
C LEU A 160 11.66 -12.37 -7.73
N THR A 161 12.73 -13.17 -7.65
CA THR A 161 12.62 -14.63 -7.52
C THR A 161 13.57 -15.11 -6.43
N ASP A 162 13.08 -15.94 -5.52
CA ASP A 162 13.90 -16.55 -4.47
C ASP A 162 14.53 -17.88 -4.90
N ASP A 163 15.34 -18.46 -4.01
CA ASP A 163 16.02 -19.74 -4.27
C ASP A 163 15.06 -20.93 -4.41
N SER A 164 13.82 -20.83 -3.95
CA SER A 164 12.79 -21.85 -4.10
C SER A 164 12.05 -21.76 -5.43
N GLY A 165 12.24 -20.67 -6.18
CA GLY A 165 11.53 -20.34 -7.40
C GLY A 165 10.23 -19.57 -7.17
N HIS A 166 9.92 -19.15 -5.92
CA HIS A 166 8.80 -18.26 -5.65
C HIS A 166 9.08 -16.89 -6.25
N GLN A 167 8.04 -16.28 -6.83
CA GLN A 167 8.13 -14.99 -7.49
C GLN A 167 7.24 -13.96 -6.80
N MET A 168 7.76 -12.75 -6.60
CA MET A 168 7.05 -11.61 -6.06
C MET A 168 7.17 -10.43 -7.04
N LEU A 169 6.04 -9.88 -7.46
CA LEU A 169 5.99 -8.61 -8.21
C LEU A 169 6.20 -7.45 -7.24
N VAL A 170 7.13 -6.56 -7.54
CA VAL A 170 7.45 -5.39 -6.71
C VAL A 170 7.30 -4.12 -7.50
N TYR A 171 6.53 -3.16 -7.00
CA TYR A 171 6.56 -1.74 -7.38
C TYR A 171 7.28 -0.97 -6.28
N TYR A 172 8.47 -0.47 -6.55
CA TYR A 172 9.30 0.21 -5.55
C TYR A 172 8.75 1.57 -5.14
N SER A 173 8.08 2.29 -6.02
CA SER A 173 7.24 3.43 -5.67
C SER A 173 6.33 3.80 -6.85
N LEU A 174 5.07 4.06 -6.55
CA LEU A 174 4.12 4.60 -7.52
C LEU A 174 4.18 6.14 -7.61
N GLY A 175 5.03 6.81 -6.83
CA GLY A 175 5.07 8.26 -6.76
C GLY A 175 3.79 8.86 -6.17
N ASN A 176 3.51 10.10 -6.51
CA ASN A 176 2.33 10.81 -6.02
C ASN A 176 1.10 10.57 -6.90
N PHE A 177 -0.01 10.14 -6.31
CA PHE A 177 -1.31 10.13 -6.98
C PHE A 177 -1.88 11.55 -7.11
N ILE A 178 -1.88 12.30 -5.99
CA ILE A 178 -2.26 13.71 -5.90
C ILE A 178 -1.25 14.41 -5.00
N SER A 179 -0.69 15.53 -5.46
CA SER A 179 0.28 16.29 -4.67
C SER A 179 0.23 17.77 -5.01
N THR A 180 0.59 18.62 -4.04
CA THR A 180 0.85 20.06 -4.23
C THR A 180 2.34 20.36 -4.28
N GLN A 181 3.20 19.37 -4.33
CA GLN A 181 4.64 19.52 -4.53
C GLN A 181 4.92 20.15 -5.91
N LYS A 182 6.01 20.91 -6.02
CA LYS A 182 6.23 21.79 -7.18
C LYS A 182 7.27 21.29 -8.18
N ASP A 183 8.13 20.37 -7.75
CA ASP A 183 9.14 19.80 -8.64
C ASP A 183 8.44 18.91 -9.70
N PRO A 184 8.75 19.04 -10.99
CA PRO A 184 8.15 18.23 -12.04
C PRO A 184 8.26 16.72 -11.82
N VAL A 185 9.34 16.25 -11.18
CA VAL A 185 9.54 14.82 -10.88
C VAL A 185 8.49 14.33 -9.87
N TRP A 186 8.09 15.17 -8.92
CA TRP A 186 7.09 14.83 -7.90
C TRP A 186 5.64 15.00 -8.37
N LEU A 187 5.44 15.55 -9.56
CA LEU A 187 4.13 15.62 -10.22
C LEU A 187 3.84 14.34 -11.02
N LEU A 188 4.86 13.50 -11.22
CA LEU A 188 4.72 12.22 -11.89
C LEU A 188 4.38 11.13 -10.87
N GLY A 189 3.39 10.35 -11.19
CA GLY A 189 3.02 9.15 -10.45
C GLY A 189 2.63 8.03 -11.40
N GLY A 190 2.22 6.91 -10.83
CA GLY A 190 1.77 5.76 -11.55
C GLY A 190 0.64 5.03 -10.85
N MET A 191 -0.07 4.25 -11.59
CA MET A 191 -1.06 3.31 -11.10
C MET A 191 -0.66 1.92 -11.58
N ALA A 192 -0.47 0.98 -10.67
CA ALA A 192 -0.17 -0.40 -11.00
C ALA A 192 -1.39 -1.04 -11.69
N ASP A 193 -1.17 -1.66 -12.84
CA ASP A 193 -2.19 -2.44 -13.57
C ASP A 193 -1.72 -3.90 -13.62
N ILE A 194 -2.38 -4.76 -12.83
CA ILE A 194 -1.95 -6.14 -12.60
C ILE A 194 -3.06 -7.09 -13.03
N THR A 195 -2.74 -7.99 -13.95
CA THR A 195 -3.63 -9.06 -14.37
C THR A 195 -3.22 -10.39 -13.75
N ILE A 196 -4.09 -10.95 -12.92
CA ILE A 196 -3.93 -12.27 -12.31
C ILE A 196 -4.81 -13.25 -13.05
N VAL A 197 -4.28 -14.44 -13.32
CA VAL A 197 -5.00 -15.54 -13.99
C VAL A 197 -4.90 -16.82 -13.18
N ARG A 198 -5.98 -17.58 -13.18
CA ARG A 198 -6.02 -18.95 -12.65
C ARG A 198 -5.89 -19.91 -13.83
N ASP A 199 -4.91 -20.80 -13.77
CA ASP A 199 -4.75 -21.84 -14.77
C ASP A 199 -5.89 -22.88 -14.64
N PRO A 200 -6.66 -23.13 -15.71
CA PRO A 200 -7.83 -23.99 -15.62
C PRO A 200 -7.52 -25.50 -15.44
N VAL A 201 -6.25 -25.88 -15.56
CA VAL A 201 -5.81 -27.29 -15.44
C VAL A 201 -5.13 -27.54 -14.10
N SER A 202 -4.18 -26.68 -13.72
CA SER A 202 -3.41 -26.83 -12.47
C SER A 202 -4.04 -26.10 -11.29
N ASP A 203 -5.03 -25.23 -11.52
CA ASP A 203 -5.65 -24.34 -10.55
C ASP A 203 -4.67 -23.28 -9.96
N ALA A 204 -3.46 -23.22 -10.46
CA ALA A 204 -2.45 -22.30 -10.00
C ALA A 204 -2.74 -20.85 -10.41
N LEU A 205 -2.54 -19.91 -9.49
CA LEU A 205 -2.58 -18.49 -9.77
C LEU A 205 -1.21 -17.99 -10.28
N SER A 206 -1.25 -17.05 -11.20
CA SER A 206 -0.04 -16.39 -11.69
C SER A 206 -0.34 -14.95 -12.13
N ILE A 207 0.66 -14.09 -12.04
CA ILE A 207 0.61 -12.74 -12.60
C ILE A 207 0.93 -12.85 -14.08
N ARG A 208 -0.08 -12.59 -14.92
CA ARG A 208 0.05 -12.68 -16.38
C ARG A 208 0.61 -11.41 -16.99
N ASN A 209 0.24 -10.27 -16.44
CA ASN A 209 0.67 -8.96 -16.89
C ASN A 209 0.85 -8.03 -15.71
N ALA A 210 1.88 -7.20 -15.77
CA ALA A 210 2.15 -6.15 -14.81
C ALA A 210 2.61 -4.92 -15.60
N ASP A 211 1.83 -3.86 -15.50
CA ASP A 211 2.07 -2.59 -16.18
C ASP A 211 1.97 -1.42 -15.21
N LEU A 212 2.37 -0.26 -15.66
CA LEU A 212 2.24 1.00 -14.93
C LEU A 212 1.52 2.01 -15.82
N VAL A 213 0.36 2.48 -15.36
CA VAL A 213 -0.36 3.58 -16.00
C VAL A 213 0.19 4.90 -15.48
N PRO A 214 0.87 5.72 -16.30
CA PRO A 214 1.45 6.97 -15.84
C PRO A 214 0.37 7.98 -15.47
N LEU A 215 0.58 8.67 -14.36
CA LEU A 215 -0.25 9.75 -13.85
C LEU A 215 0.55 11.05 -13.79
N VAL A 216 -0.14 12.17 -13.99
CA VAL A 216 0.44 13.50 -13.83
C VAL A 216 -0.50 14.34 -12.97
N THR A 217 -0.02 14.80 -11.83
CA THR A 217 -0.73 15.80 -11.04
C THR A 217 -0.66 17.14 -11.75
N HIS A 218 -1.81 17.70 -12.09
CA HIS A 218 -1.92 19.04 -12.65
C HIS A 218 -2.81 19.89 -11.75
N TYR A 219 -2.33 21.06 -11.36
CA TYR A 219 -3.11 22.02 -10.57
C TYR A 219 -2.88 23.45 -11.05
N ASN A 220 -3.91 24.28 -10.87
CA ASN A 220 -3.81 25.71 -11.15
C ASN A 220 -3.79 26.46 -9.81
N LEU A 221 -2.72 27.21 -9.57
CA LEU A 221 -2.55 28.01 -8.34
C LEU A 221 -3.61 29.12 -8.16
N SER A 222 -4.30 29.50 -9.24
CA SER A 222 -5.38 30.50 -9.20
C SER A 222 -6.74 29.90 -8.85
N LEU A 223 -6.88 28.60 -9.02
CA LEU A 223 -8.08 27.81 -8.74
C LEU A 223 -7.59 26.49 -8.20
N ILE A 224 -7.87 26.17 -6.95
CA ILE A 224 -7.54 24.84 -6.38
C ILE A 224 -8.48 23.82 -7.02
N HIS A 225 -8.19 23.49 -8.27
CA HIS A 225 -8.86 22.41 -9.01
C HIS A 225 -7.80 21.42 -9.46
N ILE A 226 -7.95 20.21 -8.99
CA ILE A 226 -7.21 19.03 -9.49
C ILE A 226 -7.93 18.61 -10.77
N SER A 227 -7.24 18.61 -11.90
CA SER A 227 -7.80 18.06 -13.13
C SER A 227 -7.60 16.55 -13.17
N GLU A 228 -8.58 15.84 -13.73
CA GLU A 228 -8.55 14.38 -13.87
C GLU A 228 -7.31 13.89 -14.65
N PRO A 229 -6.81 12.67 -14.34
CA PRO A 229 -5.72 12.07 -15.08
C PRO A 229 -6.13 11.85 -16.54
N THR A 230 -5.35 12.39 -17.47
CA THR A 230 -5.56 12.16 -18.89
C THR A 230 -5.00 10.78 -19.25
N ARG A 231 -5.88 9.84 -19.58
CA ARG A 231 -5.48 8.60 -20.28
C ARG A 231 -5.04 8.99 -21.68
N HIS A 232 -3.76 8.93 -21.96
CA HIS A 232 -3.28 8.85 -23.32
C HIS A 232 -3.29 7.36 -23.74
N SER A 233 -4.25 6.99 -24.59
CA SER A 233 -4.14 5.74 -25.35
C SER A 233 -2.94 5.87 -26.30
N LEU A 234 -1.93 5.05 -26.12
CA LEU A 234 -0.89 4.79 -27.09
C LEU A 234 -1.45 4.01 -28.28
#